data_8fb5542cb5e769cb1ced9277186a4614
#
_entry.id   8fb5542cb5e769cb1ced9277186a4614
#
_cell.length_a   1.000
_cell.length_b   1.000
_cell.length_c   1.000
_cell.angle_alpha   90.00
_cell.angle_beta   90.00
_cell.angle_gamma   90.00
#
_symmetry.space_group_name_H-M   'P 1'
#
loop_
_entity.id
_entity.type
_entity.pdbx_description
1 polymer ?
#
loop_
_entity_poly.entity_id
_entity_poly.type
_entity_poly.pdbx_seq_one_letter_code
_entity_poly.pdbx_strand_id
1 'polypeptide(L)'
;AAWLLPQPETAAKAGLPPLQVDLIEGKAGSGNAILRQTLLHTLRTHGVPVATEGAIPDGILSLKGQIDITPVTADTDIVAISWRLVDPGDHEIGVIDQQNAVPSGSMEDNWLAASPLIADGVLQGLLPLLRAYERQRMLETPVTKPQ
;
A
#
# COMPACT_ATOMS: atom_id res chain seq x y z
N ALA A 1 -8.90 22.82 -25.57
CA ALA A 1 -7.98 23.01 -24.50
C ALA A 1 -8.54 22.52 -23.18
N ALA A 2 -9.80 22.82 -22.91
CA ALA A 2 -10.37 22.33 -21.65
C ALA A 2 -10.37 20.82 -21.56
N TRP A 3 -10.47 20.20 -22.68
CA TRP A 3 -10.50 18.75 -22.69
C TRP A 3 -9.18 18.13 -22.27
N LEU A 4 -8.16 18.93 -22.11
CA LEU A 4 -6.90 18.40 -21.61
C LEU A 4 -6.94 18.19 -20.13
N LEU A 5 -7.82 18.86 -19.43
CA LEU A 5 -7.81 18.79 -17.99
C LEU A 5 -8.07 17.40 -17.41
N PRO A 6 -9.08 16.69 -17.88
CA PRO A 6 -9.30 15.36 -17.32
C PRO A 6 -8.28 14.34 -17.76
N GLN A 7 -7.63 14.57 -18.86
CA GLN A 7 -6.72 13.58 -19.39
C GLN A 7 -5.51 13.31 -18.53
N PRO A 8 -4.89 14.32 -17.93
CA PRO A 8 -3.74 14.04 -17.07
C PRO A 8 -4.08 13.11 -15.93
N GLU A 9 -5.24 13.25 -15.36
CA GLU A 9 -5.64 12.35 -14.28
C GLU A 9 -5.83 10.94 -14.77
N THR A 10 -6.46 10.80 -15.90
CA THR A 10 -6.66 9.48 -16.48
C THR A 10 -5.34 8.84 -16.82
N ALA A 11 -4.45 9.61 -17.37
CA ALA A 11 -3.13 9.09 -17.72
C ALA A 11 -2.36 8.68 -16.47
N ALA A 12 -2.49 9.45 -15.39
CA ALA A 12 -1.81 9.10 -14.16
C ALA A 12 -2.31 7.78 -13.60
N LYS A 13 -3.61 7.57 -13.65
CA LYS A 13 -4.16 6.31 -13.18
C LYS A 13 -3.71 5.15 -14.05
N ALA A 14 -3.73 5.36 -15.36
CA ALA A 14 -3.34 4.31 -16.27
C ALA A 14 -1.86 4.00 -16.16
N GLY A 15 -1.07 4.97 -15.70
CA GLY A 15 0.36 4.79 -15.61
C GLY A 15 0.83 4.09 -14.36
N LEU A 16 -0.06 3.83 -13.40
CA LEU A 16 0.35 3.14 -12.19
C LEU A 16 0.33 1.64 -12.41
N PRO A 17 1.34 0.92 -11.89
CA PRO A 17 1.37 -0.53 -12.05
C PRO A 17 0.31 -1.21 -11.21
N PRO A 18 -0.17 -2.37 -11.64
CA PRO A 18 -1.14 -3.11 -10.84
C PRO A 18 -0.50 -3.65 -9.57
N LEU A 19 -1.29 -3.71 -8.53
CA LEU A 19 -0.83 -4.03 -7.20
C LEU A 19 -1.78 -5.03 -6.54
N GLN A 20 -1.23 -6.01 -5.84
CA GLN A 20 -2.03 -6.83 -4.94
C GLN A 20 -1.59 -6.55 -3.51
N VAL A 21 -2.54 -6.57 -2.59
CA VAL A 21 -2.25 -6.41 -1.18
C VAL A 21 -2.36 -7.80 -0.55
N ASP A 22 -1.23 -8.31 -0.07
CA ASP A 22 -1.21 -9.61 0.58
C ASP A 22 -1.91 -9.54 1.93
N LEU A 23 -2.18 -10.70 2.51
CA LEU A 23 -2.72 -10.73 3.85
C LEU A 23 -1.74 -10.06 4.79
N ILE A 24 -2.28 -9.21 5.66
CA ILE A 24 -1.46 -8.52 6.64
C ILE A 24 -1.20 -9.47 7.79
N GLU A 25 0.05 -9.57 8.21
CA GLU A 25 0.43 -10.48 9.28
C GLU A 25 0.74 -9.69 10.54
N GLY A 26 0.68 -10.38 11.67
CA GLY A 26 1.04 -9.75 12.92
C GLY A 26 0.02 -9.96 14.01
N LYS A 27 0.17 -9.15 15.06
CA LYS A 27 -0.54 -9.40 16.31
C LYS A 27 -1.88 -8.68 16.47
N ALA A 28 -2.40 -8.12 15.41
CA ALA A 28 -3.64 -7.37 15.52
C ALA A 28 -4.89 -8.24 15.47
N GLY A 29 -4.74 -9.54 15.25
CA GLY A 29 -5.90 -10.41 15.19
C GLY A 29 -6.86 -10.01 14.08
N SER A 30 -8.12 -9.73 14.44
CA SER A 30 -9.11 -9.32 13.46
C SER A 30 -8.77 -7.97 12.83
N GLY A 31 -7.92 -7.18 13.47
CA GLY A 31 -7.49 -5.92 12.93
C GLY A 31 -6.71 -6.07 11.63
N ASN A 32 -6.06 -7.22 11.43
CA ASN A 32 -5.34 -7.46 10.18
C ASN A 32 -6.29 -7.40 8.99
N ALA A 33 -7.44 -8.06 9.11
CA ALA A 33 -8.42 -8.07 8.02
C ALA A 33 -9.09 -6.72 7.86
N ILE A 34 -9.39 -6.06 8.96
CA ILE A 34 -10.03 -4.74 8.92
C ILE A 34 -9.12 -3.75 8.20
N LEU A 35 -7.85 -3.74 8.56
CA LEU A 35 -6.91 -2.82 7.94
C LEU A 35 -6.74 -3.13 6.45
N ARG A 36 -6.66 -4.41 6.10
CA ARG A 36 -6.50 -4.78 4.71
C ARG A 36 -7.69 -4.31 3.86
N GLN A 37 -8.89 -4.53 4.35
CA GLN A 37 -10.08 -4.11 3.63
C GLN A 37 -10.13 -2.59 3.46
N THR A 38 -9.79 -1.88 4.51
CA THR A 38 -9.76 -0.42 4.45
C THR A 38 -8.72 0.06 3.47
N LEU A 39 -7.55 -0.57 3.47
CA LEU A 39 -6.48 -0.20 2.55
C LEU A 39 -6.88 -0.46 1.11
N LEU A 40 -7.49 -1.60 0.84
CA LEU A 40 -7.97 -1.89 -0.52
C LEU A 40 -8.94 -0.83 -0.99
N HIS A 41 -9.87 -0.45 -0.14
CA HIS A 41 -10.85 0.57 -0.48
C HIS A 41 -10.17 1.91 -0.75
N THR A 42 -9.24 2.29 0.11
CA THR A 42 -8.53 3.56 -0.03
C THR A 42 -7.74 3.61 -1.34
N LEU A 43 -7.04 2.52 -1.65
CA LEU A 43 -6.25 2.47 -2.88
C LEU A 43 -7.14 2.58 -4.11
N ARG A 44 -8.24 1.85 -4.13
CA ARG A 44 -9.17 1.90 -5.27
C ARG A 44 -9.77 3.28 -5.43
N THR A 45 -10.14 3.90 -4.33
CA THR A 45 -10.76 5.22 -4.36
C THR A 45 -9.81 6.25 -4.96
N HIS A 46 -8.51 6.07 -4.75
CA HIS A 46 -7.52 7.01 -5.25
C HIS A 46 -6.90 6.57 -6.59
N GLY A 47 -7.50 5.61 -7.25
CA GLY A 47 -7.09 5.27 -8.61
C GLY A 47 -5.92 4.30 -8.73
N VAL A 48 -5.53 3.65 -7.64
CA VAL A 48 -4.49 2.62 -7.71
C VAL A 48 -5.15 1.34 -8.21
N PRO A 49 -4.62 0.72 -9.29
CA PRO A 49 -5.23 -0.49 -9.81
C PRO A 49 -4.89 -1.69 -8.93
N VAL A 50 -5.84 -2.07 -8.08
CA VAL A 50 -5.66 -3.18 -7.15
C VAL A 50 -6.29 -4.42 -7.75
N ALA A 51 -5.52 -5.51 -7.81
CA ALA A 51 -6.02 -6.76 -8.36
C ALA A 51 -7.01 -7.41 -7.41
N THR A 52 -8.05 -7.99 -7.98
CA THR A 52 -9.01 -8.74 -7.19
C THR A 52 -8.54 -10.20 -7.13
N GLU A 53 -9.02 -10.90 -6.12
CA GLU A 53 -8.67 -12.30 -5.98
C GLU A 53 -9.11 -13.08 -7.21
N GLY A 54 -8.28 -13.98 -7.65
CA GLY A 54 -8.58 -14.81 -8.79
C GLY A 54 -8.26 -14.19 -10.13
N ALA A 55 -7.94 -12.90 -10.17
CA ALA A 55 -7.64 -12.23 -11.42
C ALA A 55 -6.33 -11.47 -11.28
N ILE A 56 -5.24 -12.19 -11.00
CA ILE A 56 -3.94 -11.58 -10.78
C ILE A 56 -3.14 -11.58 -12.06
N PRO A 57 -2.85 -10.40 -12.61
CA PRO A 57 -2.08 -10.33 -13.86
C PRO A 57 -0.61 -10.64 -13.62
N ASP A 58 0.06 -11.04 -14.68
CA ASP A 58 1.50 -11.22 -14.63
C ASP A 58 2.17 -9.88 -14.37
N GLY A 59 3.26 -9.92 -13.67
CA GLY A 59 4.02 -8.71 -13.42
C GLY A 59 3.46 -7.83 -12.34
N ILE A 60 2.57 -8.37 -11.52
CA ILE A 60 1.95 -7.58 -10.46
C ILE A 60 2.90 -7.35 -9.30
N LEU A 61 2.81 -6.16 -8.73
CA LEU A 61 3.56 -5.86 -7.51
C LEU A 61 2.77 -6.38 -6.32
N SER A 62 3.46 -6.65 -5.22
CA SER A 62 2.83 -7.10 -3.99
C SER A 62 3.17 -6.18 -2.84
N LEU A 63 2.17 -5.82 -2.06
CA LEU A 63 2.37 -5.03 -0.84
C LEU A 63 2.13 -5.95 0.35
N LYS A 64 3.16 -6.09 1.19
CA LYS A 64 3.12 -6.97 2.35
C LYS A 64 3.16 -6.14 3.63
N GLY A 65 2.25 -6.41 4.55
CA GLY A 65 2.16 -5.67 5.78
C GLY A 65 2.43 -6.54 6.99
N GLN A 66 3.07 -5.98 7.99
CA GLN A 66 3.39 -6.65 9.25
C GLN A 66 3.06 -5.71 10.39
N ILE A 67 2.27 -6.16 11.34
CA ILE A 67 1.85 -5.35 12.48
C ILE A 67 2.45 -5.91 13.76
N ASP A 68 3.10 -5.04 14.53
CA ASP A 68 3.61 -5.39 15.84
C ASP A 68 3.03 -4.42 16.87
N ILE A 69 2.64 -4.96 18.01
CA ILE A 69 2.16 -4.14 19.12
C ILE A 69 3.02 -4.51 20.31
N THR A 70 3.75 -3.53 20.82
CA THR A 70 4.73 -3.74 21.88
C THR A 70 4.39 -2.86 23.07
N PRO A 71 4.18 -3.43 24.25
CA PRO A 71 3.98 -2.60 25.44
C PRO A 71 5.30 -1.95 25.84
N VAL A 72 5.28 -0.64 26.03
CA VAL A 72 6.48 0.07 26.46
C VAL A 72 6.39 0.59 27.89
N THR A 73 5.17 0.84 28.35
CA THR A 73 4.93 1.14 29.77
C THR A 73 3.63 0.42 30.14
N ALA A 74 3.25 0.52 31.41
CA ALA A 74 2.00 -0.09 31.86
C ALA A 74 0.80 0.52 31.16
N ASP A 75 0.91 1.76 30.71
CA ASP A 75 -0.20 2.50 30.13
C ASP A 75 -0.11 2.72 28.64
N THR A 76 0.97 2.33 28.00
CA THR A 76 1.22 2.70 26.59
C THR A 76 1.74 1.52 25.79
N ASP A 77 1.16 1.32 24.64
CA ASP A 77 1.66 0.38 23.64
C ASP A 77 2.17 1.15 22.43
N ILE A 78 3.16 0.60 21.75
CA ILE A 78 3.58 1.11 20.45
C ILE A 78 3.04 0.18 19.38
N VAL A 79 2.28 0.74 18.45
CA VAL A 79 1.81 0.01 17.28
C VAL A 79 2.76 0.35 16.13
N ALA A 80 3.43 -0.65 15.61
CA ALA A 80 4.36 -0.47 14.52
C ALA A 80 3.90 -1.31 13.34
N ILE A 81 3.80 -0.68 12.17
CA ILE A 81 3.37 -1.38 10.96
C ILE A 81 4.42 -1.14 9.90
N SER A 82 4.90 -2.22 9.31
CA SER A 82 5.89 -2.16 8.25
C SER A 82 5.28 -2.69 6.97
N TRP A 83 5.42 -1.94 5.90
CA TRP A 83 4.89 -2.33 4.60
C TRP A 83 6.05 -2.47 3.63
N ARG A 84 6.12 -3.61 2.97
CA ARG A 84 7.14 -3.83 1.95
C ARG A 84 6.47 -3.97 0.60
N LEU A 85 6.95 -3.20 -0.35
CA LEU A 85 6.51 -3.31 -1.75
C LEU A 85 7.56 -4.12 -2.49
N VAL A 86 7.14 -5.23 -3.09
CA VAL A 86 8.07 -6.11 -3.81
C VAL A 86 7.59 -6.31 -5.24
N ASP A 87 8.54 -6.57 -6.13
CA ASP A 87 8.22 -6.83 -7.52
C ASP A 87 7.95 -8.33 -7.73
N PRO A 88 7.58 -8.75 -8.94
CA PRO A 88 7.30 -10.16 -9.17
C PRO A 88 8.49 -11.08 -8.91
N GLY A 89 9.69 -10.56 -8.96
CA GLY A 89 10.89 -11.35 -8.63
C GLY A 89 11.24 -11.33 -7.17
N ASP A 90 10.34 -10.81 -6.33
CA ASP A 90 10.53 -10.73 -4.90
C ASP A 90 11.64 -9.77 -4.49
N HIS A 91 11.93 -8.79 -5.33
CA HIS A 91 12.87 -7.74 -4.99
C HIS A 91 12.13 -6.59 -4.31
N GLU A 92 12.71 -6.10 -3.23
CA GLU A 92 12.10 -5.01 -2.48
C GLU A 92 12.24 -3.70 -3.26
N ILE A 93 11.10 -3.06 -3.50
CA ILE A 93 11.06 -1.77 -4.18
C ILE A 93 11.12 -0.65 -3.16
N GLY A 94 10.48 -0.83 -2.03
CA GLY A 94 10.49 0.18 -0.98
C GLY A 94 9.81 -0.32 0.28
N VAL A 95 9.99 0.44 1.35
CA VAL A 95 9.42 0.13 2.65
C VAL A 95 8.75 1.38 3.19
N ILE A 96 7.59 1.20 3.80
CA ILE A 96 6.87 2.26 4.48
C ILE A 96 6.70 1.83 5.92
N ASP A 97 7.27 2.59 6.85
CA ASP A 97 7.15 2.27 8.27
C ASP A 97 6.24 3.27 8.95
N GLN A 98 5.34 2.77 9.75
CA GLN A 98 4.42 3.59 10.52
C GLN A 98 4.52 3.17 11.98
N GLN A 99 4.45 4.14 12.87
CA GLN A 99 4.56 3.86 14.29
C GLN A 99 3.75 4.88 15.06
N ASN A 100 3.04 4.42 16.07
CA ASN A 100 2.22 5.30 16.87
C ASN A 100 2.09 4.75 18.28
N ALA A 101 2.08 5.66 19.25
CA ALA A 101 1.87 5.30 20.63
C ALA A 101 0.38 5.40 20.94
N VAL A 102 -0.17 4.38 21.57
CA VAL A 102 -1.58 4.33 21.90
C VAL A 102 -1.75 3.87 23.34
N PRO A 103 -2.88 4.19 23.97
CA PRO A 103 -3.14 3.64 25.30
C PRO A 103 -3.11 2.12 25.28
N SER A 104 -2.61 1.53 26.35
CA SER A 104 -2.44 0.08 26.44
C SER A 104 -3.75 -0.64 26.19
N GLY A 105 -3.73 -1.61 25.28
CA GLY A 105 -4.90 -2.41 24.95
C GLY A 105 -5.96 -1.71 24.15
N SER A 106 -5.76 -0.44 23.78
CA SER A 106 -6.81 0.32 23.10
C SER A 106 -7.05 -0.10 21.67
N MET A 107 -6.06 -0.71 21.03
CA MET A 107 -6.23 -1.06 19.62
C MET A 107 -7.15 -2.26 19.41
N GLU A 108 -7.41 -3.02 20.43
CA GLU A 108 -8.28 -4.17 20.27
C GLU A 108 -9.65 -3.80 19.71
N ASP A 109 -10.16 -2.65 20.12
CA ASP A 109 -11.48 -2.19 19.67
C ASP A 109 -11.41 -1.01 18.74
N ASN A 110 -10.22 -0.57 18.35
CA ASN A 110 -10.08 0.67 17.59
C ASN A 110 -9.60 0.51 16.15
N TRP A 111 -9.50 -0.72 15.68
CA TRP A 111 -8.99 -0.92 14.32
C TRP A 111 -9.89 -0.29 13.26
N LEU A 112 -11.21 -0.32 13.47
CA LEU A 112 -12.11 0.32 12.51
C LEU A 112 -11.86 1.82 12.42
N ALA A 113 -11.64 2.46 13.55
CA ALA A 113 -11.43 3.90 13.57
C ALA A 113 -10.02 4.28 13.09
N ALA A 114 -9.02 3.46 13.40
CA ALA A 114 -7.65 3.76 13.07
C ALA A 114 -7.29 3.41 11.62
N SER A 115 -7.93 2.41 11.06
CA SER A 115 -7.54 1.90 9.76
C SER A 115 -7.58 2.94 8.64
N PRO A 116 -8.59 3.82 8.56
CA PRO A 116 -8.56 4.83 7.50
C PRO A 116 -7.35 5.75 7.58
N LEU A 117 -6.92 6.10 8.79
CA LEU A 117 -5.76 6.96 8.96
C LEU A 117 -4.48 6.23 8.56
N ILE A 118 -4.39 4.96 8.92
CA ILE A 118 -3.24 4.14 8.56
C ILE A 118 -3.18 3.97 7.05
N ALA A 119 -4.32 3.65 6.43
CA ALA A 119 -4.39 3.46 5.00
C ALA A 119 -4.02 4.72 4.24
N ASP A 120 -4.44 5.88 4.75
CA ASP A 120 -4.11 7.14 4.11
C ASP A 120 -2.60 7.39 4.14
N GLY A 121 -1.97 7.07 5.26
CA GLY A 121 -0.52 7.20 5.36
C GLY A 121 0.21 6.24 4.42
N VAL A 122 -0.30 5.02 4.28
CA VAL A 122 0.28 4.07 3.33
C VAL A 122 0.17 4.60 1.92
N LEU A 123 -0.98 5.15 1.57
CA LEU A 123 -1.19 5.68 0.23
C LEU A 123 -0.18 6.77 -0.08
N GLN A 124 0.05 7.67 0.86
CA GLN A 124 0.98 8.77 0.64
C GLN A 124 2.41 8.27 0.43
N GLY A 125 2.81 7.22 1.14
CA GLY A 125 4.14 6.65 0.95
C GLY A 125 4.22 5.76 -0.26
N LEU A 126 3.13 5.14 -0.64
CA LEU A 126 3.11 4.17 -1.73
C LEU A 126 3.11 4.84 -3.10
N LEU A 127 2.38 5.92 -3.27
CA LEU A 127 2.26 6.56 -4.58
C LEU A 127 3.60 6.93 -5.19
N PRO A 128 4.52 7.56 -4.45
CA PRO A 128 5.83 7.86 -5.03
C PRO A 128 6.59 6.61 -5.47
N LEU A 129 6.45 5.52 -4.70
CA LEU A 129 7.11 4.28 -5.04
C LEU A 129 6.55 3.68 -6.32
N LEU A 130 5.23 3.70 -6.46
CA LEU A 130 4.59 3.18 -7.65
C LEU A 130 4.96 4.00 -8.88
N ARG A 131 4.98 5.32 -8.74
CA ARG A 131 5.34 6.19 -9.85
C ARG A 131 6.80 6.00 -10.26
N ALA A 132 7.69 5.84 -9.29
CA ALA A 132 9.09 5.63 -9.58
C ALA A 132 9.30 4.30 -10.28
N TYR A 133 8.61 3.27 -9.83
CA TYR A 133 8.72 1.96 -10.44
C TYR A 133 8.23 1.99 -11.89
N GLU A 134 7.09 2.63 -12.12
CA GLU A 134 6.55 2.71 -13.46
C GLU A 134 7.44 3.52 -14.38
N ARG A 135 8.01 4.60 -13.86
CA ARG A 135 8.93 5.42 -14.63
C ARG A 135 10.14 4.62 -15.07
N GLN A 136 10.66 3.80 -14.18
CA GLN A 136 11.82 2.99 -14.48
C GLN A 136 11.50 1.93 -15.53
N ARG A 137 10.34 1.33 -15.44
CA ARG A 137 9.90 0.38 -16.45
C ARG A 137 9.80 1.02 -17.82
N MET A 138 9.28 2.22 -17.88
CA MET A 138 9.12 2.93 -19.13
C MET A 138 10.47 3.29 -19.74
N LEU A 139 11.45 3.60 -18.92
CA LEU A 139 12.78 3.89 -19.41
C LEU A 139 13.45 2.66 -20.01
N GLU A 140 13.20 1.50 -19.42
CA GLU A 140 13.77 0.27 -19.92
C GLU A 140 13.12 -0.16 -21.22
N THR A 141 11.82 0.03 -21.32
CA THR A 141 11.10 -0.41 -22.49
C THR A 141 11.58 0.25 -23.79
N PRO A 142 11.70 1.57 -23.83
CA PRO A 142 12.16 2.19 -25.08
C PRO A 142 13.55 1.78 -25.49
N VAL A 143 14.37 1.48 -24.53
CA VAL A 143 15.74 1.11 -24.83
C VAL A 143 15.81 -0.13 -25.67
N THR A 144 14.89 -1.02 -25.48
CA THR A 144 14.91 -2.25 -26.23
C THR A 144 14.42 -2.10 -27.64
N LYS A 145 13.77 -0.99 -27.94
CA LYS A 145 13.18 -0.87 -29.20
C LYS A 145 14.08 -0.59 -30.30
N PRO A 146 15.06 0.04 -30.14
CA PRO A 146 15.76 0.49 -31.26
C PRO A 146 16.06 -0.56 -32.18
N GLN A 147 15.91 -0.61 -32.88
CA GLN A 147 16.12 -1.39 -33.59
C GLN A 147 16.00 -1.60 -34.34
#